data_85ed2ac3a665e799e0d72cca2ba66d80
#
_entry.id   85ed2ac3a665e799e0d72cca2ba66d80
#
_cell.length_a   1.000
_cell.length_b   1.000
_cell.length_c   1.000
_cell.angle_alpha   90.00
_cell.angle_beta   90.00
_cell.angle_gamma   90.00
#
_symmetry.space_group_name_H-M   'P 1'
#
loop_
_entity.id
_entity.type
_entity.pdbx_description
1 polymer ?
#
loop_
_entity_poly.entity_id
_entity_poly.type
_entity_poly.pdbx_seq_one_letter_code
_entity_poly.pdbx_strand_id
1 'polypeptide(L)'
;MTDNPFYRYKNLLKEYILPNAIPVLWKNWNDPRRAYHNMDHLDRMIKQLERNVHNFSRSEFEQLILAAFFHDAIYNPRDPQGNEDKSIQFFRRVYIGKNERFDLVDKAIECTKYRKRPSPFPLKVFWDADNAGFRDSWDSFLRYENAIRKEYSFVPLDEYKKARIEFLEKNIGLFGPKGDINIKKLIEYLQNI
;
A
#
# COMPACT_ATOMS: atom_id res chain seq x y z
N MET A 1 -17.86 -6.96 -12.90
CA MET A 1 -16.54 -7.62 -13.09
C MET A 1 -15.49 -6.75 -13.80
N THR A 2 -15.83 -5.56 -14.29
CA THR A 2 -14.95 -4.70 -15.10
C THR A 2 -14.16 -3.67 -14.32
N ASP A 3 -14.35 -3.55 -13.01
CA ASP A 3 -13.71 -2.51 -12.17
C ASP A 3 -12.45 -2.97 -11.43
N ASN A 4 -11.99 -4.19 -11.69
CA ASN A 4 -10.80 -4.75 -11.07
C ASN A 4 -9.52 -4.10 -11.61
N PRO A 5 -8.55 -3.68 -10.77
CA PRO A 5 -7.29 -3.07 -11.20
C PRO A 5 -6.54 -3.84 -12.28
N PHE A 6 -6.45 -5.16 -12.17
CA PHE A 6 -5.78 -6.00 -13.17
C PHE A 6 -6.46 -5.96 -14.54
N TYR A 7 -7.76 -5.76 -14.60
CA TYR A 7 -8.47 -5.59 -15.85
C TYR A 7 -8.28 -4.18 -16.41
N ARG A 8 -8.40 -3.13 -15.57
CA ARG A 8 -8.20 -1.74 -15.99
C ARG A 8 -6.80 -1.52 -16.57
N TYR A 9 -5.78 -2.09 -15.95
CA TYR A 9 -4.37 -1.90 -16.32
C TYR A 9 -3.74 -3.10 -17.02
N LYS A 10 -4.56 -3.99 -17.61
CA LYS A 10 -4.07 -5.20 -18.30
C LYS A 10 -3.05 -4.92 -19.39
N ASN A 11 -3.22 -3.82 -20.13
CA ASN A 11 -2.31 -3.47 -21.24
C ASN A 11 -0.98 -2.98 -20.67
N LEU A 12 -0.99 -2.13 -19.65
CA LEU A 12 0.21 -1.68 -18.95
C LEU A 12 0.99 -2.86 -18.38
N LEU A 13 0.31 -3.77 -17.67
CA LEU A 13 0.96 -4.97 -17.13
C LEU A 13 1.57 -5.84 -18.21
N LYS A 14 0.87 -6.05 -19.34
CA LYS A 14 1.40 -6.84 -20.46
C LYS A 14 2.58 -6.19 -21.17
N GLU A 15 2.63 -4.87 -21.20
CA GLU A 15 3.69 -4.10 -21.84
C GLU A 15 5.00 -4.18 -21.03
N TYR A 16 4.90 -4.13 -19.70
CA TYR A 16 6.06 -3.97 -18.84
C TYR A 16 6.41 -5.18 -17.97
N ILE A 17 5.52 -6.17 -17.85
CA ILE A 17 5.70 -7.30 -16.92
C ILE A 17 5.65 -8.63 -17.68
N LEU A 18 6.56 -9.54 -17.34
CA LEU A 18 6.58 -10.91 -17.85
C LEU A 18 5.19 -11.55 -17.73
N PRO A 19 4.64 -12.14 -18.81
CA PRO A 19 3.29 -12.70 -18.81
C PRO A 19 3.03 -13.73 -17.70
N ASN A 20 4.04 -14.55 -17.37
CA ASN A 20 3.94 -15.56 -16.31
C ASN A 20 3.97 -14.99 -14.91
N ALA A 21 4.39 -13.74 -14.71
CA ALA A 21 4.39 -13.06 -13.42
C ALA A 21 3.02 -12.44 -13.07
N ILE A 22 2.20 -12.09 -14.06
CA ILE A 22 0.89 -11.47 -13.83
C ILE A 22 -0.05 -12.39 -12.99
N PRO A 23 -0.18 -13.70 -13.27
CA PRO A 23 -0.95 -14.61 -12.42
C PRO A 23 -0.39 -14.74 -10.99
N VAL A 24 0.93 -14.67 -10.83
CA VAL A 24 1.57 -14.70 -9.50
C VAL A 24 1.19 -13.43 -8.71
N LEU A 25 1.29 -12.27 -9.34
CA LEU A 25 0.91 -11.00 -8.74
C LEU A 25 -0.59 -10.99 -8.35
N TRP A 26 -1.46 -11.47 -9.24
CA TRP A 26 -2.89 -11.67 -8.96
C TRP A 26 -3.12 -12.56 -7.74
N LYS A 27 -2.45 -13.72 -7.68
CA LYS A 27 -2.58 -14.66 -6.55
C LYS A 27 -2.16 -14.01 -5.24
N ASN A 28 -1.09 -13.24 -5.24
CA ASN A 28 -0.59 -12.58 -4.04
C ASN A 28 -1.59 -11.54 -3.50
N TRP A 29 -2.22 -10.74 -4.37
CA TRP A 29 -3.25 -9.78 -3.97
C TRP A 29 -4.59 -10.43 -3.57
N ASN A 30 -4.83 -11.67 -3.95
CA ASN A 30 -6.02 -12.46 -3.59
C ASN A 30 -5.70 -13.54 -2.55
N ASP A 31 -4.57 -13.48 -1.85
CA ASP A 31 -4.26 -14.41 -0.77
C ASP A 31 -5.29 -14.26 0.36
N PRO A 32 -6.04 -15.32 0.72
CA PRO A 32 -7.08 -15.24 1.75
C PRO A 32 -6.56 -14.90 3.15
N ARG A 33 -5.25 -14.98 3.36
CA ARG A 33 -4.60 -14.58 4.62
C ARG A 33 -4.45 -13.07 4.73
N ARG A 34 -4.58 -12.33 3.61
CA ARG A 34 -4.48 -10.86 3.55
C ARG A 34 -5.87 -10.26 3.77
N ALA A 35 -6.15 -9.83 4.98
CA ALA A 35 -7.43 -9.21 5.30
C ALA A 35 -7.46 -7.70 4.97
N TYR A 36 -6.31 -7.02 5.05
CA TYR A 36 -6.14 -5.60 4.71
C TYR A 36 -5.30 -5.39 3.43
N HIS A 37 -4.10 -6.02 3.33
CA HIS A 37 -3.18 -5.86 2.20
C HIS A 37 -3.59 -6.74 1.02
N ASN A 38 -4.81 -6.53 0.52
CA ASN A 38 -5.50 -7.33 -0.48
C ASN A 38 -5.94 -6.47 -1.69
N MET A 39 -6.75 -7.05 -2.58
CA MET A 39 -7.24 -6.40 -3.79
C MET A 39 -8.00 -5.09 -3.52
N ASP A 40 -8.73 -4.99 -2.40
CA ASP A 40 -9.47 -3.78 -2.05
C ASP A 40 -8.53 -2.63 -1.67
N HIS A 41 -7.42 -2.93 -0.99
CA HIS A 41 -6.38 -1.96 -0.69
C HIS A 41 -5.72 -1.46 -1.98
N LEU A 42 -5.31 -2.37 -2.87
CA LEU A 42 -4.74 -2.03 -4.17
C LEU A 42 -5.70 -1.13 -4.97
N ASP A 43 -6.96 -1.48 -5.04
CA ASP A 43 -7.96 -0.72 -5.80
C ASP A 43 -8.18 0.69 -5.22
N ARG A 44 -8.26 0.82 -3.89
CA ARG A 44 -8.36 2.12 -3.23
C ARG A 44 -7.14 3.00 -3.54
N MET A 45 -5.95 2.43 -3.45
CA MET A 45 -4.70 3.14 -3.74
C MET A 45 -4.65 3.63 -5.18
N ILE A 46 -4.95 2.77 -6.15
CA ILE A 46 -4.99 3.12 -7.57
C ILE A 46 -6.02 4.23 -7.83
N LYS A 47 -7.23 4.13 -7.27
CA LYS A 47 -8.24 5.19 -7.38
C LYS A 47 -7.78 6.54 -6.82
N GLN A 48 -6.94 6.56 -5.79
CA GLN A 48 -6.33 7.82 -5.32
C GLN A 48 -5.30 8.38 -6.32
N LEU A 49 -4.52 7.53 -6.97
CA LEU A 49 -3.58 7.96 -8.01
C LEU A 49 -4.33 8.48 -9.25
N GLU A 50 -5.40 7.81 -9.69
CA GLU A 50 -6.26 8.21 -10.80
C GLU A 50 -6.87 9.61 -10.58
N ARG A 51 -7.26 9.96 -9.35
CA ARG A 51 -7.77 11.30 -9.00
C ARG A 51 -6.73 12.41 -9.19
N ASN A 52 -5.46 12.05 -9.19
CA ASN A 52 -4.34 12.97 -9.33
C ASN A 52 -3.66 12.88 -10.70
N VAL A 53 -4.23 12.15 -11.66
CA VAL A 53 -3.60 11.85 -12.96
C VAL A 53 -3.17 13.11 -13.72
N HIS A 54 -3.91 14.21 -13.60
CA HIS A 54 -3.61 15.48 -14.28
C HIS A 54 -2.30 16.16 -13.82
N ASN A 55 -1.76 15.71 -12.69
CA ASN A 55 -0.54 16.27 -12.11
C ASN A 55 0.72 15.47 -12.49
N PHE A 56 0.56 14.40 -13.28
CA PHE A 56 1.65 13.50 -13.69
C PHE A 56 1.85 13.56 -15.20
N SER A 57 3.09 13.41 -15.64
CA SER A 57 3.33 12.96 -16.99
C SER A 57 2.80 11.53 -17.15
N ARG A 58 2.56 11.13 -18.42
CA ARG A 58 2.11 9.75 -18.69
C ARG A 58 3.07 8.70 -18.10
N SER A 59 4.37 8.89 -18.29
CA SER A 59 5.39 7.98 -17.77
C SER A 59 5.40 7.92 -16.23
N GLU A 60 5.30 9.05 -15.54
CA GLU A 60 5.20 9.06 -14.07
C GLU A 60 3.96 8.32 -13.59
N PHE A 61 2.81 8.55 -14.22
CA PHE A 61 1.56 7.88 -13.85
C PHE A 61 1.66 6.36 -14.05
N GLU A 62 2.16 5.91 -15.21
CA GLU A 62 2.37 4.49 -15.49
C GLU A 62 3.31 3.83 -14.46
N GLN A 63 4.40 4.51 -14.10
CA GLN A 63 5.32 4.03 -13.06
C GLN A 63 4.67 3.95 -11.68
N LEU A 64 3.86 4.96 -11.29
CA LEU A 64 3.13 4.93 -10.01
C LEU A 64 2.08 3.82 -9.96
N ILE A 65 1.41 3.53 -11.09
CA ILE A 65 0.48 2.39 -11.18
C ILE A 65 1.24 1.07 -11.04
N LEU A 66 2.38 0.90 -11.71
CA LEU A 66 3.22 -0.28 -11.53
C LEU A 66 3.70 -0.41 -10.07
N ALA A 67 4.16 0.70 -9.48
CA ALA A 67 4.54 0.71 -8.07
C ALA A 67 3.38 0.28 -7.16
N ALA A 68 2.15 0.71 -7.42
CA ALA A 68 0.98 0.29 -6.66
C ALA A 68 0.74 -1.24 -6.76
N PHE A 69 0.91 -1.83 -7.95
CA PHE A 69 0.81 -3.28 -8.09
C PHE A 69 1.89 -4.05 -7.33
N PHE A 70 3.06 -3.44 -7.14
CA PHE A 70 4.22 -4.14 -6.59
C PHE A 70 4.57 -3.78 -5.14
N HIS A 71 4.08 -2.69 -4.53
CA HIS A 71 4.53 -2.25 -3.20
C HIS A 71 4.35 -3.33 -2.11
N ASP A 72 3.22 -4.02 -2.13
CA ASP A 72 2.90 -5.14 -1.25
C ASP A 72 2.80 -6.48 -2.00
N ALA A 73 3.43 -6.60 -3.19
CA ALA A 73 3.42 -7.85 -3.94
C ALA A 73 4.00 -9.00 -3.12
N ILE A 74 5.04 -8.73 -2.35
CA ILE A 74 5.56 -9.63 -1.32
C ILE A 74 5.16 -9.05 0.04
N TYR A 75 4.34 -9.78 0.79
CA TYR A 75 3.86 -9.37 2.10
C TYR A 75 3.82 -10.55 3.06
N ASN A 76 4.57 -10.45 4.15
CA ASN A 76 4.60 -11.43 5.22
C ASN A 76 4.55 -10.72 6.59
N PRO A 77 3.41 -10.71 7.30
CA PRO A 77 3.30 -10.06 8.59
C PRO A 77 4.11 -10.75 9.71
N ARG A 78 4.54 -12.01 9.50
CA ARG A 78 5.40 -12.74 10.46
C ARG A 78 6.88 -12.37 10.32
N ASP A 79 7.27 -11.83 9.17
CA ASP A 79 8.62 -11.35 8.88
C ASP A 79 8.48 -10.05 8.07
N PRO A 80 8.06 -8.96 8.74
CA PRO A 80 7.76 -7.72 8.03
C PRO A 80 9.02 -7.01 7.51
N GLN A 81 10.18 -7.36 8.05
CA GLN A 81 11.43 -6.73 7.60
C GLN A 81 11.75 -7.12 6.15
N GLY A 82 11.89 -6.11 5.31
CA GLY A 82 12.29 -6.30 3.93
C GLY A 82 11.17 -6.74 2.98
N ASN A 83 9.89 -6.63 3.34
CA ASN A 83 8.78 -6.87 2.40
C ASN A 83 8.89 -5.96 1.18
N GLU A 84 9.16 -4.68 1.39
CA GLU A 84 9.34 -3.68 0.34
C GLU A 84 10.57 -3.99 -0.52
N ASP A 85 11.70 -4.36 0.10
CA ASP A 85 12.92 -4.74 -0.63
C ASP A 85 12.69 -6.00 -1.48
N LYS A 86 11.97 -7.00 -0.95
CA LYS A 86 11.57 -8.20 -1.69
C LYS A 86 10.59 -7.88 -2.83
N SER A 87 9.69 -6.93 -2.62
CA SER A 87 8.74 -6.43 -3.62
C SER A 87 9.46 -5.71 -4.76
N ILE A 88 10.44 -4.85 -4.45
CA ILE A 88 11.33 -4.21 -5.44
C ILE A 88 12.11 -5.27 -6.23
N GLN A 89 12.70 -6.25 -5.55
CA GLN A 89 13.42 -7.34 -6.22
C GLN A 89 12.51 -8.17 -7.12
N PHE A 90 11.26 -8.42 -6.69
CA PHE A 90 10.27 -9.10 -7.51
C PHE A 90 9.94 -8.27 -8.75
N PHE A 91 9.66 -6.97 -8.62
CA PHE A 91 9.44 -6.07 -9.75
C PHE A 91 10.60 -6.12 -10.74
N ARG A 92 11.83 -5.87 -10.28
CA ARG A 92 13.04 -5.85 -11.14
C ARG A 92 13.27 -7.15 -11.89
N ARG A 93 12.92 -8.30 -11.29
CA ARG A 93 13.05 -9.63 -11.91
C ARG A 93 12.06 -9.86 -13.05
N VAL A 94 10.87 -9.28 -12.94
CA VAL A 94 9.76 -9.55 -13.90
C VAL A 94 9.53 -8.41 -14.88
N TYR A 95 10.24 -7.31 -14.72
CA TYR A 95 10.18 -6.17 -15.60
C TYR A 95 10.84 -6.46 -16.95
N ILE A 96 10.16 -6.14 -18.07
CA ILE A 96 10.62 -6.39 -19.44
C ILE A 96 10.68 -5.13 -20.32
N GLY A 97 10.40 -3.95 -19.77
CA GLY A 97 10.46 -2.69 -20.51
C GLY A 97 11.84 -2.42 -21.08
N LYS A 98 11.88 -1.98 -22.35
CA LYS A 98 13.11 -1.67 -23.05
C LYS A 98 13.48 -0.20 -22.83
N ASN A 99 14.65 0.05 -22.28
CA ASN A 99 15.30 1.38 -22.23
C ASN A 99 14.62 2.48 -21.36
N GLU A 100 13.61 2.20 -20.62
CA GLU A 100 13.02 3.20 -19.73
C GLU A 100 13.55 3.06 -18.30
N ARG A 101 13.88 4.21 -17.69
CA ARG A 101 14.26 4.25 -16.28
C ARG A 101 13.01 4.16 -15.43
N PHE A 102 12.86 3.07 -14.70
CA PHE A 102 11.78 2.88 -13.73
C PHE A 102 12.22 3.18 -12.30
N ASP A 103 13.14 4.14 -12.16
CA ASP A 103 13.63 4.60 -10.86
C ASP A 103 12.51 5.08 -9.94
N LEU A 104 11.40 5.57 -10.50
CA LEU A 104 10.26 6.03 -9.73
C LEU A 104 9.49 4.86 -9.11
N VAL A 105 9.42 3.69 -9.76
CA VAL A 105 8.78 2.49 -9.18
C VAL A 105 9.50 2.08 -7.91
N ASP A 106 10.81 1.93 -7.98
CA ASP A 106 11.62 1.53 -6.83
C ASP A 106 11.51 2.54 -5.67
N LYS A 107 11.66 3.84 -5.98
CA LYS A 107 11.54 4.92 -4.99
C LYS A 107 10.13 5.00 -4.38
N ALA A 108 9.10 4.74 -5.17
CA ALA A 108 7.71 4.74 -4.70
C ALA A 108 7.47 3.56 -3.75
N ILE A 109 7.94 2.36 -4.08
CA ILE A 109 7.86 1.21 -3.17
C ILE A 109 8.71 1.46 -1.92
N GLU A 110 9.94 1.96 -2.06
CA GLU A 110 10.82 2.25 -0.93
C GLU A 110 10.21 3.28 0.02
N CYS A 111 9.51 4.30 -0.48
CA CYS A 111 8.94 5.34 0.39
C CYS A 111 7.82 4.82 1.32
N THR A 112 7.18 3.68 1.03
CA THR A 112 6.19 3.06 1.93
C THR A 112 6.82 2.44 3.17
N LYS A 113 8.11 2.09 3.10
CA LYS A 113 8.91 1.56 4.21
C LYS A 113 9.12 2.59 5.33
N TYR A 114 9.15 3.88 4.99
CA TYR A 114 9.51 4.92 5.93
C TYR A 114 8.29 5.67 6.49
N ARG A 115 8.29 5.87 7.80
CA ARG A 115 7.29 6.68 8.52
C ARG A 115 7.56 8.18 8.36
N LYS A 116 7.87 8.60 7.14
CA LYS A 116 8.13 9.98 6.81
C LYS A 116 7.53 10.26 5.44
N ARG A 117 6.57 11.17 5.42
CA ARG A 117 5.96 11.62 4.18
C ARG A 117 7.03 12.21 3.26
N PRO A 118 7.23 11.69 2.04
CA PRO A 118 8.26 12.20 1.13
C PRO A 118 7.93 13.60 0.64
N SER A 119 8.98 14.41 0.37
CA SER A 119 8.81 15.78 -0.16
C SER A 119 8.57 15.82 -1.67
N PRO A 120 9.24 15.02 -2.54
CA PRO A 120 9.03 15.05 -3.98
C PRO A 120 7.58 14.72 -4.34
N PHE A 121 7.00 15.51 -5.26
CA PHE A 121 5.58 15.45 -5.57
C PHE A 121 5.07 14.05 -5.97
N PRO A 122 5.67 13.31 -6.93
CA PRO A 122 5.16 11.99 -7.29
C PRO A 122 5.13 11.02 -6.11
N LEU A 123 6.21 10.97 -5.32
CA LEU A 123 6.34 10.09 -4.16
C LEU A 123 5.38 10.48 -3.03
N LYS A 124 5.17 11.78 -2.82
CA LYS A 124 4.21 12.29 -1.84
C LYS A 124 2.80 11.81 -2.14
N VAL A 125 2.35 11.90 -3.40
CA VAL A 125 1.01 11.46 -3.79
C VAL A 125 0.88 9.94 -3.66
N PHE A 126 1.93 9.20 -4.01
CA PHE A 126 1.95 7.74 -3.85
C PHE A 126 1.81 7.33 -2.38
N TRP A 127 2.63 7.92 -1.52
CA TRP A 127 2.58 7.68 -0.07
C TRP A 127 1.22 8.08 0.53
N ASP A 128 0.65 9.22 0.10
CA ASP A 128 -0.68 9.67 0.52
C ASP A 128 -1.79 8.72 0.05
N ALA A 129 -1.64 8.09 -1.11
CA ALA A 129 -2.58 7.11 -1.65
C ALA A 129 -2.56 5.80 -0.86
N ASP A 130 -1.37 5.29 -0.51
CA ASP A 130 -1.19 4.11 0.33
C ASP A 130 -1.82 4.32 1.73
N ASN A 131 -1.59 5.49 2.30
CA ASN A 131 -2.05 5.87 3.64
C ASN A 131 -3.43 6.56 3.65
N ALA A 132 -4.21 6.50 2.57
CA ALA A 132 -5.51 7.19 2.47
C ALA A 132 -6.50 6.77 3.55
N GLY A 133 -6.46 5.51 3.99
CA GLY A 133 -7.32 4.94 5.02
C GLY A 133 -7.31 5.71 6.35
N PHE A 134 -6.19 6.34 6.71
CA PHE A 134 -6.12 7.16 7.93
C PHE A 134 -7.07 8.36 7.90
N ARG A 135 -7.44 8.84 6.71
CA ARG A 135 -8.31 10.01 6.50
C ARG A 135 -9.76 9.64 6.15
N ASP A 136 -10.11 8.36 6.19
CA ASP A 136 -11.47 7.89 5.92
C ASP A 136 -12.45 8.19 7.09
N SER A 137 -13.71 7.81 6.95
CA SER A 137 -14.66 7.84 8.08
C SER A 137 -14.16 6.92 9.21
N TRP A 138 -14.54 7.22 10.45
CA TRP A 138 -14.18 6.39 11.58
C TRP A 138 -14.52 4.90 11.38
N ASP A 139 -15.73 4.62 10.89
CA ASP A 139 -16.20 3.24 10.69
C ASP A 139 -15.35 2.51 9.64
N SER A 140 -14.91 3.21 8.58
CA SER A 140 -14.01 2.64 7.59
C SER A 140 -12.62 2.40 8.17
N PHE A 141 -12.09 3.38 8.90
CA PHE A 141 -10.79 3.29 9.55
C PHE A 141 -10.76 2.13 10.58
N LEU A 142 -11.82 1.98 11.38
CA LEU A 142 -11.93 0.86 12.34
C LEU A 142 -12.05 -0.50 11.62
N ARG A 143 -12.74 -0.57 10.49
CA ARG A 143 -12.76 -1.80 9.67
C ARG A 143 -11.36 -2.17 9.17
N TYR A 144 -10.55 -1.18 8.75
CA TYR A 144 -9.17 -1.42 8.32
C TYR A 144 -8.31 -1.89 9.49
N GLU A 145 -8.45 -1.29 10.66
CA GLU A 145 -7.74 -1.73 11.88
C GLU A 145 -8.09 -3.18 12.23
N ASN A 146 -9.36 -3.55 12.20
CA ASN A 146 -9.79 -4.92 12.44
C ASN A 146 -9.24 -5.90 11.39
N ALA A 147 -9.11 -5.47 10.14
CA ALA A 147 -8.50 -6.27 9.08
C ALA A 147 -6.98 -6.44 9.31
N ILE A 148 -6.27 -5.38 9.69
CA ILE A 148 -4.85 -5.44 10.09
C ILE A 148 -4.69 -6.39 11.30
N ARG A 149 -5.55 -6.26 12.33
CA ARG A 149 -5.51 -7.17 13.49
C ARG A 149 -5.68 -8.64 13.09
N LYS A 150 -6.50 -8.95 12.08
CA LYS A 150 -6.63 -10.32 11.57
C LYS A 150 -5.33 -10.84 10.96
N GLU A 151 -4.60 -10.01 10.21
CA GLU A 151 -3.30 -10.38 9.64
C GLU A 151 -2.26 -10.66 10.72
N TYR A 152 -2.36 -9.98 11.86
CA TYR A 152 -1.51 -10.15 13.05
C TYR A 152 -2.15 -11.05 14.12
N SER A 153 -3.12 -11.91 13.77
CA SER A 153 -3.82 -12.78 14.72
C SER A 153 -2.91 -13.74 15.50
N PHE A 154 -1.71 -14.01 14.98
CA PHE A 154 -0.69 -14.83 15.62
C PHE A 154 0.06 -14.10 16.77
N VAL A 155 -0.11 -12.79 16.91
CA VAL A 155 0.44 -11.99 18.02
C VAL A 155 -0.59 -11.95 19.14
N PRO A 156 -0.23 -12.20 20.41
CA PRO A 156 -1.12 -12.02 21.54
C PRO A 156 -1.74 -10.62 21.57
N LEU A 157 -2.98 -10.51 22.03
CA LEU A 157 -3.74 -9.25 21.93
C LEU A 157 -3.02 -8.08 22.63
N ASP A 158 -2.51 -8.30 23.84
CA ASP A 158 -1.85 -7.23 24.62
C ASP A 158 -0.54 -6.75 23.96
N GLU A 159 0.23 -7.69 23.39
CA GLU A 159 1.44 -7.36 22.63
C GLU A 159 1.10 -6.56 21.36
N TYR A 160 0.06 -6.98 20.65
CA TYR A 160 -0.43 -6.27 19.46
C TYR A 160 -0.86 -4.84 19.84
N LYS A 161 -1.69 -4.68 20.88
CA LYS A 161 -2.17 -3.39 21.36
C LYS A 161 -1.01 -2.45 21.67
N LYS A 162 -0.05 -2.91 22.45
CA LYS A 162 1.14 -2.14 22.82
C LYS A 162 1.90 -1.66 21.59
N ALA A 163 2.25 -2.58 20.70
CA ALA A 163 2.98 -2.25 19.47
C ALA A 163 2.17 -1.33 18.53
N ARG A 164 0.86 -1.55 18.46
CA ARG A 164 -0.03 -0.75 17.61
C ARG A 164 -0.21 0.66 18.12
N ILE A 165 -0.39 0.85 19.43
CA ILE A 165 -0.46 2.17 20.07
C ILE A 165 0.84 2.93 19.84
N GLU A 166 1.99 2.31 20.09
CA GLU A 166 3.30 2.92 19.83
C GLU A 166 3.47 3.34 18.37
N PHE A 167 3.01 2.49 17.43
CA PHE A 167 2.98 2.82 16.00
C PHE A 167 2.11 4.05 15.74
N LEU A 168 0.90 4.10 16.27
CA LEU A 168 -0.06 5.18 16.06
C LEU A 168 0.46 6.51 16.62
N GLU A 169 1.03 6.51 17.83
CA GLU A 169 1.60 7.69 18.46
C GLU A 169 2.72 8.31 17.62
N LYS A 170 3.61 7.48 17.07
CA LYS A 170 4.70 7.92 16.17
C LYS A 170 4.21 8.49 14.83
N ASN A 171 2.96 8.29 14.50
CA ASN A 171 2.36 8.73 13.23
C ASN A 171 1.43 9.95 13.39
N ILE A 172 1.22 10.46 14.59
CA ILE A 172 0.47 11.72 14.82
C ILE A 172 1.18 12.86 14.06
N GLY A 173 0.40 13.68 13.37
CA GLY A 173 0.90 14.80 12.56
C GLY A 173 1.22 14.46 11.10
N LEU A 174 1.27 13.16 10.72
CA LEU A 174 1.61 12.76 9.35
C LEU A 174 0.43 12.82 8.38
N PHE A 175 -0.80 12.57 8.86
CA PHE A 175 -1.97 12.38 8.00
C PHE A 175 -2.95 13.56 8.03
N GLY A 176 -2.57 14.67 8.66
CA GLY A 176 -3.36 15.88 8.83
C GLY A 176 -4.49 15.73 9.87
N PRO A 177 -5.30 16.79 10.09
CA PRO A 177 -6.21 16.86 11.23
C PRO A 177 -7.18 15.69 11.35
N LYS A 178 -7.76 15.23 10.22
CA LYS A 178 -8.70 14.11 10.21
C LYS A 178 -8.02 12.78 10.55
N GLY A 179 -6.80 12.56 10.04
CA GLY A 179 -6.00 11.39 10.37
C GLY A 179 -5.62 11.37 11.85
N ASP A 180 -5.23 12.50 12.40
CA ASP A 180 -4.87 12.63 13.81
C ASP A 180 -6.06 12.38 14.74
N ILE A 181 -7.26 12.82 14.36
CA ILE A 181 -8.51 12.51 15.09
C ILE A 181 -8.74 10.99 15.12
N ASN A 182 -8.64 10.33 13.96
CA ASN A 182 -8.84 8.90 13.86
C ASN A 182 -7.79 8.12 14.67
N ILE A 183 -6.52 8.54 14.61
CA ILE A 183 -5.43 7.93 15.38
C ILE A 183 -5.70 8.03 16.88
N LYS A 184 -6.00 9.22 17.39
CA LYS A 184 -6.27 9.43 18.83
C LYS A 184 -7.45 8.59 19.29
N LYS A 185 -8.54 8.57 18.52
CA LYS A 185 -9.72 7.76 18.81
C LYS A 185 -9.42 6.26 18.81
N LEU A 186 -8.53 5.80 17.92
CA LEU A 186 -8.13 4.40 17.89
C LEU A 186 -7.24 4.03 19.08
N ILE A 187 -6.32 4.90 19.48
CA ILE A 187 -5.51 4.69 20.69
C ILE A 187 -6.41 4.53 21.90
N GLU A 188 -7.36 5.44 22.09
CA GLU A 188 -8.35 5.36 23.18
C GLU A 188 -9.17 4.06 23.13
N TYR A 189 -9.65 3.67 21.95
CA TYR A 189 -10.36 2.41 21.75
C TYR A 189 -9.51 1.20 22.14
N LEU A 190 -8.24 1.13 21.69
CA LEU A 190 -7.34 0.02 21.98
C LEU A 190 -6.96 -0.07 23.47
N GLN A 191 -6.95 1.04 24.19
CA GLN A 191 -6.69 1.06 25.64
C GLN A 191 -7.87 0.50 26.46
N ASN A 192 -9.09 0.53 25.91
CA ASN A 192 -10.33 0.19 26.61
C ASN A 192 -10.88 -1.22 26.28
N ILE A 193 -10.23 -1.97 25.40
CA ILE A 193 -10.67 -3.35 25.03
C ILE A 193 -9.75 -4.45 25.65
#